data_e48c8f344cebc986ad146737307260f5
#
_entry.id   e48c8f344cebc986ad146737307260f5
#
_cell.length_a   1.000
_cell.length_b   1.000
_cell.length_c   1.000
_cell.angle_alpha   90.00
_cell.angle_beta   90.00
_cell.angle_gamma   90.00
#
_symmetry.space_group_name_H-M   'P 1'
#
loop_
_entity.id
_entity.type
_entity.pdbx_description
1 polymer ?
#
loop_
_entity_poly.entity_id
_entity_poly.type
_entity_poly.pdbx_seq_one_letter_code
_entity_poly.pdbx_strand_id
1 'polypeptide(L)'
;MTLRHGREFLAIPGPTTVPDEVLQAMHRPAIEIYAGALLDTTYSCLDDLRRIFRTEGRTYIYAANGHGAWEAALSNTLSRGDRVLVLGSGLFAPAWGEMAASQGIVVEEMPASYRHPVDPAAVEARLRADTAGEIRAVLVVQVDTASSIVNDIPAIRRAIDAAGHGALFMVDAIASLATMPFEMDGWGIDVGVTGSQKGLMTPPGLSFVAAGKRALAAHETADLRTFYWDWTQREGPRHYNKYCGTPPEHLLFGLRKALDLLFEEGLPAVFERHRILAEATRRAVAVWAEGGVLSFNVLVPEARANSVTTLRLEGHDPAALLRYAEEVCGVVLGIGIGDLTDKAFRIAHMGHVNAPMMLGTLGVVETSLAALGIPHGKGGVQAAIDCFVESVPDSGGKDSAGGGSPAAARAAAPAVNAPGE
;
A
#
# COMPACT_ATOMS: atom_id res chain seq x y z
N MET A 1 -5.10 -3.46 36.29
CA MET A 1 -3.94 -4.27 35.89
C MET A 1 -3.88 -4.23 34.37
N THR A 2 -2.69 -4.02 33.77
CA THR A 2 -2.52 -3.97 32.32
C THR A 2 -1.52 -5.04 31.88
N LEU A 3 -1.68 -5.59 30.69
CA LEU A 3 -0.77 -6.54 30.03
C LEU A 3 0.11 -5.85 28.98
N ARG A 4 0.02 -4.52 28.84
CA ARG A 4 0.58 -3.74 27.73
C ARG A 4 2.10 -3.59 27.75
N HIS A 5 2.75 -3.78 28.90
CA HIS A 5 4.20 -3.55 29.01
C HIS A 5 5.00 -4.56 28.19
N GLY A 6 5.70 -4.07 27.18
CA GLY A 6 6.47 -4.85 26.20
C GLY A 6 6.58 -4.06 24.89
N ARG A 7 6.86 -4.75 23.78
CA ARG A 7 6.84 -4.13 22.44
C ARG A 7 5.39 -3.96 21.99
N GLU A 8 4.98 -2.73 21.70
CA GLU A 8 3.67 -2.41 21.14
C GLU A 8 3.54 -2.93 19.71
N PHE A 9 2.39 -3.49 19.36
CA PHE A 9 2.09 -3.93 18.01
C PHE A 9 1.23 -2.93 17.30
N LEU A 10 1.68 -2.52 16.10
CA LEU A 10 0.97 -1.58 15.26
C LEU A 10 0.27 -2.35 14.12
N ALA A 11 -1.05 -2.46 14.21
CA ALA A 11 -1.89 -3.13 13.21
C ALA A 11 -2.87 -2.15 12.53
N ILE A 12 -2.43 -0.89 12.34
CA ILE A 12 -3.16 0.15 11.60
C ILE A 12 -2.79 0.13 10.11
N PRO A 13 -3.69 0.51 9.20
CA PRO A 13 -3.41 0.54 7.75
C PRO A 13 -2.57 1.76 7.32
N GLY A 14 -1.49 1.98 8.04
CA GLY A 14 -0.47 3.01 7.83
C GLY A 14 -0.59 4.22 8.78
N PRO A 15 0.57 4.74 9.24
CA PRO A 15 1.90 4.19 8.94
C PRO A 15 2.06 2.76 9.48
N THR A 16 2.78 1.92 8.71
CA THR A 16 3.03 0.52 9.08
C THR A 16 4.26 0.38 9.97
N THR A 17 4.45 -0.79 10.58
CA THR A 17 5.69 -1.12 11.30
C THR A 17 6.88 -0.95 10.36
N VAL A 18 7.87 -0.17 10.81
CA VAL A 18 9.13 0.03 10.09
C VAL A 18 10.13 -1.04 10.56
N PRO A 19 10.79 -1.78 9.65
CA PRO A 19 11.84 -2.73 10.03
C PRO A 19 12.98 -2.07 10.80
N ASP A 20 13.56 -2.78 11.77
CA ASP A 20 14.67 -2.26 12.56
C ASP A 20 15.87 -1.91 11.68
N GLU A 21 16.14 -2.68 10.61
CA GLU A 21 17.19 -2.42 9.62
C GLU A 21 16.97 -1.13 8.84
N VAL A 22 15.71 -0.78 8.57
CA VAL A 22 15.36 0.49 7.92
C VAL A 22 15.63 1.65 8.86
N LEU A 23 15.23 1.53 10.15
CA LEU A 23 15.52 2.55 11.16
C LEU A 23 17.03 2.73 11.37
N GLN A 24 17.80 1.62 11.41
CA GLN A 24 19.26 1.66 11.51
C GLN A 24 19.91 2.33 10.30
N ALA A 25 19.42 2.07 9.09
CA ALA A 25 19.92 2.73 7.88
C ALA A 25 19.70 4.25 7.90
N MET A 26 18.65 4.71 8.58
CA MET A 26 18.34 6.13 8.77
C MET A 26 19.15 6.79 9.91
N HIS A 27 19.64 6.01 10.87
CA HIS A 27 20.38 6.53 12.03
C HIS A 27 21.85 6.78 11.69
N ARG A 28 22.11 7.90 11.04
CA ARG A 28 23.44 8.30 10.55
C ARG A 28 23.58 9.84 10.49
N PRO A 29 24.82 10.38 10.53
CA PRO A 29 25.05 11.78 10.28
C PRO A 29 24.60 12.23 8.89
N ALA A 30 24.29 13.51 8.74
CA ALA A 30 24.12 14.15 7.43
C ALA A 30 25.38 14.00 6.58
N ILE A 31 25.21 13.89 5.28
CA ILE A 31 26.30 13.66 4.31
C ILE A 31 26.27 14.68 3.18
N GLU A 32 27.32 14.65 2.36
CA GLU A 32 27.40 15.42 1.10
C GLU A 32 26.21 15.01 0.17
N ILE A 33 25.47 16.03 -0.30
CA ILE A 33 24.26 15.84 -1.11
C ILE A 33 24.48 15.97 -2.62
N TYR A 34 25.66 16.46 -3.06
CA TYR A 34 25.95 16.72 -4.47
C TYR A 34 26.84 15.68 -5.10
N ALA A 35 27.41 14.77 -4.32
CA ALA A 35 28.31 13.69 -4.77
C ALA A 35 28.23 12.46 -3.87
N GLY A 36 28.75 11.34 -4.38
CA GLY A 36 28.94 10.10 -3.59
C GLY A 36 27.66 9.34 -3.29
N ALA A 37 27.60 8.72 -2.12
CA ALA A 37 26.63 7.68 -1.75
C ALA A 37 25.16 8.09 -1.88
N LEU A 38 24.81 9.36 -1.71
CA LEU A 38 23.42 9.79 -1.83
C LEU A 38 22.94 9.80 -3.29
N LEU A 39 23.83 10.10 -4.24
CA LEU A 39 23.50 10.00 -5.66
C LEU A 39 23.23 8.54 -6.04
N ASP A 40 24.12 7.63 -5.67
CA ASP A 40 23.96 6.20 -5.93
C ASP A 40 22.65 5.67 -5.32
N THR A 41 22.36 6.08 -4.09
CA THR A 41 21.10 5.74 -3.40
C THR A 41 19.87 6.25 -4.16
N THR A 42 19.90 7.52 -4.59
CA THR A 42 18.77 8.11 -5.33
C THR A 42 18.50 7.37 -6.63
N TYR A 43 19.54 7.18 -7.45
CA TYR A 43 19.36 6.55 -8.76
C TYR A 43 18.98 5.07 -8.64
N SER A 44 19.58 4.33 -7.72
CA SER A 44 19.18 2.94 -7.46
C SER A 44 17.74 2.82 -6.92
N CYS A 45 17.31 3.76 -6.08
CA CYS A 45 15.89 3.80 -5.65
C CYS A 45 14.94 4.09 -6.81
N LEU A 46 15.27 5.03 -7.70
CA LEU A 46 14.46 5.33 -8.89
C LEU A 46 14.35 4.12 -9.82
N ASP A 47 15.45 3.40 -10.03
CA ASP A 47 15.47 2.18 -10.85
C ASP A 47 14.65 1.05 -10.22
N ASP A 48 14.79 0.84 -8.92
CA ASP A 48 14.03 -0.19 -8.21
C ASP A 48 12.54 0.16 -8.07
N LEU A 49 12.18 1.43 -7.96
CA LEU A 49 10.77 1.86 -8.01
C LEU A 49 10.15 1.50 -9.36
N ARG A 50 10.86 1.64 -10.49
CA ARG A 50 10.35 1.15 -11.79
C ARG A 50 10.05 -0.35 -11.76
N ARG A 51 10.92 -1.14 -11.12
CA ARG A 51 10.71 -2.58 -10.95
C ARG A 51 9.51 -2.90 -10.07
N ILE A 52 9.29 -2.12 -9.00
CA ILE A 52 8.13 -2.29 -8.11
C ILE A 52 6.82 -1.91 -8.83
N PHE A 53 6.80 -0.81 -9.58
CA PHE A 53 5.66 -0.41 -10.39
C PHE A 53 5.46 -1.27 -11.65
N ARG A 54 6.44 -2.07 -12.05
CA ARG A 54 6.44 -2.83 -13.30
C ARG A 54 6.26 -1.93 -14.53
N THR A 55 7.13 -0.93 -14.67
CA THR A 55 7.05 0.04 -15.76
C THR A 55 8.42 0.35 -16.38
N GLU A 56 8.43 0.55 -17.68
CA GLU A 56 9.55 1.15 -18.43
C GLU A 56 9.46 2.69 -18.46
N GLY A 57 8.42 3.25 -17.84
CA GLY A 57 8.20 4.69 -17.73
C GLY A 57 9.21 5.37 -16.78
N ARG A 58 8.86 6.58 -16.34
CA ARG A 58 9.67 7.35 -15.38
C ARG A 58 9.08 7.28 -13.99
N THR A 59 9.96 7.28 -13.00
CA THR A 59 9.59 7.35 -11.58
C THR A 59 10.12 8.62 -10.94
N TYR A 60 9.33 9.19 -10.03
CA TYR A 60 9.64 10.42 -9.32
C TYR A 60 9.50 10.20 -7.82
N ILE A 61 10.44 10.73 -7.04
CA ILE A 61 10.42 10.70 -5.58
C ILE A 61 10.13 12.11 -5.07
N TYR A 62 9.13 12.26 -4.22
CA TYR A 62 8.77 13.52 -3.59
C TYR A 62 8.96 13.47 -2.07
N ALA A 63 9.48 14.55 -1.49
CA ALA A 63 9.40 14.75 -0.05
C ALA A 63 7.99 15.19 0.32
N ALA A 64 7.09 14.21 0.41
CA ALA A 64 5.67 14.41 0.61
C ALA A 64 5.00 13.12 1.12
N ASN A 65 3.72 13.17 1.46
CA ASN A 65 2.86 12.01 1.66
C ASN A 65 2.09 11.65 0.37
N GLY A 66 1.20 10.65 0.44
CA GLY A 66 0.42 10.21 -0.72
C GLY A 66 -0.42 11.30 -1.39
N HIS A 67 -0.95 12.25 -0.61
CA HIS A 67 -1.69 13.39 -1.16
C HIS A 67 -0.80 14.27 -2.06
N GLY A 68 0.48 14.45 -1.71
CA GLY A 68 1.43 15.13 -2.59
C GLY A 68 1.66 14.38 -3.91
N ALA A 69 1.63 13.04 -3.91
CA ALA A 69 1.70 12.27 -5.15
C ALA A 69 0.44 12.44 -6.01
N TRP A 70 -0.74 12.53 -5.39
CA TRP A 70 -1.99 12.86 -6.08
C TRP A 70 -1.92 14.22 -6.77
N GLU A 71 -1.51 15.24 -6.02
CA GLU A 71 -1.35 16.59 -6.56
C GLU A 71 -0.31 16.64 -7.69
N ALA A 72 0.82 15.95 -7.51
CA ALA A 72 1.84 15.84 -8.55
C ALA A 72 1.33 15.15 -9.82
N ALA A 73 0.54 14.09 -9.69
CA ALA A 73 -0.05 13.39 -10.83
C ALA A 73 -0.99 14.31 -11.63
N LEU A 74 -1.91 15.00 -10.94
CA LEU A 74 -2.87 15.92 -11.55
C LEU A 74 -2.17 17.09 -12.22
N SER A 75 -1.27 17.79 -11.48
CA SER A 75 -0.62 19.00 -11.95
C SER A 75 0.29 18.76 -13.16
N ASN A 76 0.84 17.58 -13.32
CA ASN A 76 1.72 17.25 -14.44
C ASN A 76 1.00 16.74 -15.68
N THR A 77 -0.28 16.40 -15.61
CA THR A 77 -0.98 15.74 -16.73
C THR A 77 -2.25 16.43 -17.18
N LEU A 78 -2.75 17.39 -16.39
CA LEU A 78 -4.01 18.05 -16.65
C LEU A 78 -3.86 19.58 -16.71
N SER A 79 -4.87 20.20 -17.29
CA SER A 79 -5.02 21.64 -17.41
C SER A 79 -6.27 22.13 -16.67
N ARG A 80 -6.30 23.40 -16.33
CA ARG A 80 -7.47 24.04 -15.71
C ARG A 80 -8.69 23.90 -16.60
N GLY A 81 -9.79 23.39 -16.02
CA GLY A 81 -11.03 23.13 -16.74
C GLY A 81 -11.12 21.75 -17.39
N ASP A 82 -10.04 20.96 -17.40
CA ASP A 82 -10.11 19.55 -17.80
C ASP A 82 -11.09 18.80 -16.89
N ARG A 83 -11.77 17.78 -17.43
CA ARG A 83 -12.72 16.95 -16.69
C ARG A 83 -12.08 15.62 -16.31
N VAL A 84 -12.31 15.17 -15.07
CA VAL A 84 -11.92 13.83 -14.62
C VAL A 84 -13.13 13.03 -14.15
N LEU A 85 -13.07 11.71 -14.34
CA LEU A 85 -14.04 10.75 -13.83
C LEU A 85 -13.45 10.04 -12.62
N VAL A 86 -14.09 10.18 -11.47
CA VAL A 86 -13.66 9.57 -10.21
C VAL A 86 -14.47 8.30 -9.94
N LEU A 87 -13.77 7.19 -9.70
CA LEU A 87 -14.36 5.89 -9.43
C LEU A 87 -14.27 5.58 -7.94
N GLY A 88 -15.31 5.91 -7.17
CA GLY A 88 -15.32 5.76 -5.73
C GLY A 88 -15.64 4.33 -5.26
N SER A 89 -14.86 3.83 -4.28
CA SER A 89 -15.13 2.58 -3.55
C SER A 89 -14.85 2.72 -2.05
N GLY A 90 -14.79 3.95 -1.55
CA GLY A 90 -14.47 4.32 -0.17
C GLY A 90 -14.18 5.81 -0.08
N LEU A 91 -13.23 6.19 0.78
CA LEU A 91 -12.90 7.58 1.10
C LEU A 91 -11.93 8.22 0.09
N PHE A 92 -10.94 7.45 -0.42
CA PHE A 92 -9.74 8.07 -0.99
C PHE A 92 -9.90 8.50 -2.45
N ALA A 93 -10.69 7.82 -3.27
CA ALA A 93 -10.94 8.27 -4.64
C ALA A 93 -11.75 9.59 -4.67
N PRO A 94 -12.86 9.75 -3.91
CA PRO A 94 -13.52 11.05 -3.76
C PRO A 94 -12.58 12.15 -3.25
N ALA A 95 -11.75 11.88 -2.23
CA ALA A 95 -10.77 12.84 -1.72
C ALA A 95 -9.74 13.28 -2.78
N TRP A 96 -9.34 12.37 -3.68
CA TRP A 96 -8.50 12.73 -4.83
C TRP A 96 -9.26 13.62 -5.82
N GLY A 97 -10.56 13.37 -6.01
CA GLY A 97 -11.46 14.25 -6.76
C GLY A 97 -11.58 15.65 -6.15
N GLU A 98 -11.76 15.75 -4.82
CA GLU A 98 -11.79 17.03 -4.12
C GLU A 98 -10.48 17.82 -4.33
N MET A 99 -9.33 17.15 -4.29
CA MET A 99 -8.05 17.76 -4.61
C MET A 99 -8.00 18.26 -6.07
N ALA A 100 -8.49 17.47 -7.03
CA ALA A 100 -8.58 17.89 -8.41
C ALA A 100 -9.45 19.14 -8.58
N ALA A 101 -10.61 19.18 -7.91
CA ALA A 101 -11.49 20.36 -7.92
C ALA A 101 -10.80 21.61 -7.35
N SER A 102 -9.99 21.45 -6.30
CA SER A 102 -9.24 22.57 -5.71
C SER A 102 -8.22 23.19 -6.68
N GLN A 103 -7.75 22.43 -7.66
CA GLN A 103 -6.85 22.89 -8.72
C GLN A 103 -7.60 23.48 -9.94
N GLY A 104 -8.95 23.49 -9.91
CA GLY A 104 -9.78 24.00 -11.00
C GLY A 104 -10.06 22.97 -12.11
N ILE A 105 -9.92 21.69 -11.77
CA ILE A 105 -10.34 20.56 -12.62
C ILE A 105 -11.83 20.31 -12.38
N VAL A 106 -12.59 20.00 -13.42
CA VAL A 106 -14.00 19.63 -13.33
C VAL A 106 -14.08 18.15 -12.91
N VAL A 107 -14.73 17.88 -11.80
CA VAL A 107 -14.83 16.52 -11.26
C VAL A 107 -16.21 15.95 -11.50
N GLU A 108 -16.24 14.75 -12.04
CA GLU A 108 -17.43 13.92 -12.14
C GLU A 108 -17.20 12.66 -11.33
N GLU A 109 -18.07 12.40 -10.35
CA GLU A 109 -18.01 11.21 -9.53
C GLU A 109 -19.04 10.18 -9.97
N MET A 110 -18.61 8.93 -10.16
CA MET A 110 -19.53 7.82 -10.29
C MET A 110 -20.12 7.45 -8.94
N PRO A 111 -21.36 6.92 -8.89
CA PRO A 111 -21.95 6.44 -7.64
C PRO A 111 -21.01 5.49 -6.91
N ALA A 112 -20.63 5.84 -5.69
CA ALA A 112 -19.68 5.09 -4.88
C ALA A 112 -20.38 4.12 -3.93
N SER A 113 -19.69 3.04 -3.57
CA SER A 113 -20.10 2.12 -2.52
C SER A 113 -18.93 1.86 -1.57
N TYR A 114 -19.20 1.92 -0.26
CA TYR A 114 -18.22 1.46 0.74
C TYR A 114 -18.23 -0.07 0.94
N ARG A 115 -19.08 -0.82 0.20
CA ARG A 115 -19.25 -2.27 0.38
C ARG A 115 -19.01 -3.10 -0.87
N HIS A 116 -18.98 -2.47 -2.05
CA HIS A 116 -18.80 -3.13 -3.35
C HIS A 116 -17.72 -2.43 -4.16
N PRO A 117 -16.93 -3.18 -4.95
CA PRO A 117 -15.96 -2.60 -5.86
C PRO A 117 -16.65 -1.80 -6.97
N VAL A 118 -15.86 -1.01 -7.69
CA VAL A 118 -16.27 -0.33 -8.91
C VAL A 118 -16.79 -1.35 -9.93
N ASP A 119 -17.92 -1.05 -10.56
CA ASP A 119 -18.48 -1.86 -11.65
C ASP A 119 -17.85 -1.43 -12.99
N PRO A 120 -17.03 -2.29 -13.64
CA PRO A 120 -16.41 -1.96 -14.92
C PRO A 120 -17.44 -1.72 -16.05
N ALA A 121 -18.60 -2.39 -16.00
CA ALA A 121 -19.65 -2.18 -17.03
C ALA A 121 -20.25 -0.78 -16.92
N ALA A 122 -20.43 -0.26 -15.72
CA ALA A 122 -20.89 1.11 -15.51
C ALA A 122 -19.84 2.13 -15.98
N VAL A 123 -18.54 1.85 -15.79
CA VAL A 123 -17.43 2.69 -16.31
C VAL A 123 -17.46 2.72 -17.83
N GLU A 124 -17.58 1.56 -18.50
CA GLU A 124 -17.67 1.47 -19.95
C GLU A 124 -18.87 2.29 -20.48
N ALA A 125 -20.04 2.09 -19.89
CA ALA A 125 -21.26 2.79 -20.29
C ALA A 125 -21.10 4.32 -20.15
N ARG A 126 -20.50 4.78 -19.05
CA ARG A 126 -20.27 6.23 -18.84
C ARG A 126 -19.30 6.81 -19.85
N LEU A 127 -18.19 6.11 -20.13
CA LEU A 127 -17.18 6.58 -21.08
C LEU A 127 -17.70 6.54 -22.54
N ARG A 128 -18.52 5.55 -22.92
CA ARG A 128 -19.22 5.54 -24.22
C ARG A 128 -20.17 6.71 -24.38
N ALA A 129 -20.78 7.19 -23.30
CA ALA A 129 -21.67 8.34 -23.31
C ALA A 129 -20.92 9.67 -23.43
N ASP A 130 -19.63 9.72 -23.17
CA ASP A 130 -18.76 10.90 -23.39
C ASP A 130 -18.30 10.98 -24.85
N THR A 131 -19.25 11.19 -25.76
CA THR A 131 -18.98 11.25 -27.22
C THR A 131 -18.11 12.43 -27.62
N ALA A 132 -18.04 13.47 -26.80
CA ALA A 132 -17.19 14.63 -27.02
C ALA A 132 -15.75 14.43 -26.57
N GLY A 133 -15.46 13.36 -25.76
CA GLY A 133 -14.14 13.08 -25.21
C GLY A 133 -13.69 14.14 -24.20
N GLU A 134 -14.63 14.67 -23.41
CA GLU A 134 -14.35 15.70 -22.41
C GLU A 134 -13.60 15.16 -21.18
N ILE A 135 -13.79 13.88 -20.85
CA ILE A 135 -13.09 13.22 -19.74
C ILE A 135 -11.64 13.00 -20.14
N ARG A 136 -10.73 13.71 -19.46
CA ARG A 136 -9.28 13.65 -19.72
C ARG A 136 -8.56 12.59 -18.91
N ALA A 137 -9.11 12.24 -17.73
CA ALA A 137 -8.55 11.18 -16.90
C ALA A 137 -9.63 10.43 -16.12
N VAL A 138 -9.36 9.15 -15.82
CA VAL A 138 -10.11 8.30 -14.91
C VAL A 138 -9.24 8.07 -13.68
N LEU A 139 -9.75 8.43 -12.50
CA LEU A 139 -9.06 8.31 -11.21
C LEU A 139 -9.67 7.14 -10.44
N VAL A 140 -8.84 6.19 -10.00
CA VAL A 140 -9.27 5.05 -9.19
C VAL A 140 -8.23 4.70 -8.12
N VAL A 141 -8.69 4.23 -6.98
CA VAL A 141 -7.84 3.67 -5.91
C VAL A 141 -7.88 2.15 -6.01
N GLN A 142 -6.74 1.47 -6.15
CA GLN A 142 -6.71 0.01 -6.23
C GLN A 142 -7.19 -0.63 -4.93
N VAL A 143 -6.69 -0.15 -3.78
CA VAL A 143 -7.16 -0.56 -2.45
C VAL A 143 -7.54 0.65 -1.62
N ASP A 144 -8.82 0.82 -1.33
CA ASP A 144 -9.28 1.85 -0.41
C ASP A 144 -9.17 1.36 1.05
N THR A 145 -8.32 2.00 1.85
CA THR A 145 -8.08 1.56 3.24
C THR A 145 -9.21 1.89 4.19
N ALA A 146 -10.17 2.73 3.83
CA ALA A 146 -11.36 2.95 4.65
C ALA A 146 -12.31 1.77 4.54
N SER A 147 -12.64 1.38 3.32
CA SER A 147 -13.57 0.29 3.02
C SER A 147 -12.93 -1.09 3.03
N SER A 148 -11.63 -1.20 2.75
CA SER A 148 -10.86 -2.43 2.45
C SER A 148 -11.26 -3.10 1.12
N ILE A 149 -11.80 -2.34 0.19
CA ILE A 149 -12.16 -2.82 -1.14
C ILE A 149 -10.94 -2.83 -2.05
N VAL A 150 -10.79 -3.91 -2.81
CA VAL A 150 -9.91 -4.00 -3.98
C VAL A 150 -10.74 -3.77 -5.23
N ASN A 151 -10.33 -2.82 -6.06
CA ASN A 151 -10.88 -2.63 -7.40
C ASN A 151 -10.06 -3.44 -8.42
N ASP A 152 -10.75 -4.11 -9.35
CA ASP A 152 -10.13 -4.86 -10.44
C ASP A 152 -9.62 -3.89 -11.52
N ILE A 153 -8.35 -3.44 -11.36
CA ILE A 153 -7.71 -2.48 -12.26
C ILE A 153 -7.65 -3.00 -13.71
N PRO A 154 -7.27 -4.27 -13.97
CA PRO A 154 -7.36 -4.84 -15.32
C PRO A 154 -8.76 -4.79 -15.94
N ALA A 155 -9.80 -5.09 -15.17
CA ALA A 155 -11.18 -5.04 -15.69
C ALA A 155 -11.62 -3.61 -16.01
N ILE A 156 -11.26 -2.64 -15.18
CA ILE A 156 -11.53 -1.21 -15.44
C ILE A 156 -10.77 -0.76 -16.70
N ARG A 157 -9.49 -1.19 -16.87
CA ARG A 157 -8.74 -0.89 -18.09
C ARG A 157 -9.44 -1.45 -19.34
N ARG A 158 -9.88 -2.71 -19.31
CA ARG A 158 -10.65 -3.30 -20.41
C ARG A 158 -11.94 -2.53 -20.72
N ALA A 159 -12.61 -2.01 -19.70
CA ALA A 159 -13.82 -1.18 -19.89
C ALA A 159 -13.50 0.15 -20.58
N ILE A 160 -12.40 0.82 -20.23
CA ILE A 160 -11.93 2.04 -20.90
C ILE A 160 -11.58 1.74 -22.35
N ASP A 161 -10.88 0.63 -22.62
CA ASP A 161 -10.52 0.21 -23.98
C ASP A 161 -11.75 -0.16 -24.82
N ALA A 162 -12.70 -0.89 -24.24
CA ALA A 162 -13.95 -1.26 -24.91
C ALA A 162 -14.80 -0.03 -25.25
N ALA A 163 -14.74 1.02 -24.44
CA ALA A 163 -15.36 2.30 -24.76
C ALA A 163 -14.63 3.06 -25.88
N GLY A 164 -13.42 2.66 -26.25
CA GLY A 164 -12.59 3.39 -27.22
C GLY A 164 -12.16 4.78 -26.70
N HIS A 165 -12.09 4.97 -25.39
CA HIS A 165 -11.93 6.29 -24.77
C HIS A 165 -10.47 6.67 -24.56
N GLY A 166 -10.12 7.93 -24.89
CA GLY A 166 -8.75 8.45 -24.82
C GLY A 166 -8.27 8.92 -23.45
N ALA A 167 -9.07 8.87 -22.40
CA ALA A 167 -8.71 9.34 -21.06
C ALA A 167 -7.45 8.64 -20.53
N LEU A 168 -6.64 9.39 -19.76
CA LEU A 168 -5.56 8.81 -18.98
C LEU A 168 -6.13 7.94 -17.86
N PHE A 169 -5.49 6.83 -17.59
CA PHE A 169 -5.86 5.94 -16.49
C PHE A 169 -4.89 6.11 -15.33
N MET A 170 -5.34 6.72 -14.24
CA MET A 170 -4.54 7.04 -13.06
C MET A 170 -4.96 6.16 -11.88
N VAL A 171 -4.01 5.46 -11.29
CA VAL A 171 -4.26 4.50 -10.22
C VAL A 171 -3.49 4.87 -8.96
N ASP A 172 -4.22 5.04 -7.88
CA ASP A 172 -3.65 5.08 -6.54
C ASP A 172 -3.38 3.65 -6.05
N ALA A 173 -2.11 3.35 -5.86
CA ALA A 173 -1.60 2.10 -5.32
C ALA A 173 -0.99 2.29 -3.91
N ILE A 174 -1.38 3.35 -3.18
CA ILE A 174 -0.80 3.65 -1.86
C ILE A 174 -0.93 2.47 -0.91
N ALA A 175 -2.07 1.80 -0.89
CA ALA A 175 -2.32 0.70 0.03
C ALA A 175 -2.18 -0.70 -0.59
N SER A 176 -1.79 -0.78 -1.85
CA SER A 176 -1.65 -2.04 -2.60
C SER A 176 -0.23 -2.33 -3.06
N LEU A 177 0.55 -1.30 -3.42
CA LEU A 177 1.91 -1.50 -3.92
C LEU A 177 2.78 -2.21 -2.87
N ALA A 178 3.52 -3.23 -3.31
CA ALA A 178 4.30 -4.13 -2.46
C ALA A 178 3.48 -4.94 -1.42
N THR A 179 2.14 -5.05 -1.58
CA THR A 179 1.30 -5.97 -0.79
C THR A 179 0.51 -6.93 -1.66
N MET A 180 0.37 -6.61 -2.94
CA MET A 180 -0.29 -7.42 -3.95
C MET A 180 0.23 -7.03 -5.35
N PRO A 181 -0.08 -7.80 -6.41
CA PRO A 181 0.37 -7.48 -7.75
C PRO A 181 -0.05 -6.08 -8.21
N PHE A 182 0.89 -5.39 -8.87
CA PHE A 182 0.67 -4.14 -9.58
C PHE A 182 1.54 -4.15 -10.83
N GLU A 183 0.93 -4.19 -12.01
CA GLU A 183 1.58 -4.34 -13.31
C GLU A 183 1.26 -3.11 -14.17
N MET A 184 1.93 -1.98 -13.90
CA MET A 184 1.58 -0.68 -14.48
C MET A 184 1.46 -0.75 -16.02
N ASP A 185 2.51 -1.20 -16.69
CA ASP A 185 2.52 -1.28 -18.15
C ASP A 185 1.62 -2.41 -18.66
N GLY A 186 1.63 -3.57 -17.97
CA GLY A 186 0.81 -4.73 -18.32
C GLY A 186 -0.69 -4.46 -18.20
N TRP A 187 -1.08 -3.58 -17.31
CA TRP A 187 -2.48 -3.19 -17.11
C TRP A 187 -2.84 -1.86 -17.82
N GLY A 188 -1.92 -1.28 -18.59
CA GLY A 188 -2.16 -0.05 -19.32
C GLY A 188 -2.47 1.16 -18.45
N ILE A 189 -1.86 1.24 -17.27
CA ILE A 189 -1.96 2.38 -16.35
C ILE A 189 -1.03 3.48 -16.86
N ASP A 190 -1.54 4.71 -16.94
CA ASP A 190 -0.77 5.86 -17.40
C ASP A 190 0.00 6.55 -16.26
N VAL A 191 -0.60 6.61 -15.07
CA VAL A 191 0.02 7.16 -13.86
C VAL A 191 -0.28 6.25 -12.68
N GLY A 192 0.77 5.79 -11.99
CA GLY A 192 0.67 5.08 -10.72
C GLY A 192 1.23 5.94 -9.58
N VAL A 193 0.53 5.99 -8.43
CA VAL A 193 0.99 6.75 -7.27
C VAL A 193 1.06 5.88 -6.03
N THR A 194 2.05 6.12 -5.15
CA THR A 194 2.14 5.45 -3.85
C THR A 194 2.84 6.29 -2.79
N GLY A 195 2.86 5.80 -1.55
CA GLY A 195 3.51 6.44 -0.40
C GLY A 195 4.43 5.48 0.35
N SER A 196 5.41 6.04 1.08
CA SER A 196 6.46 5.28 1.77
C SER A 196 5.98 4.45 2.95
N GLN A 197 4.93 4.89 3.65
CA GLN A 197 4.51 4.38 4.95
C GLN A 197 3.51 3.21 4.89
N LYS A 198 3.44 2.51 3.78
CA LYS A 198 2.53 1.39 3.53
C LYS A 198 3.34 0.12 3.21
N GLY A 199 3.10 -0.54 2.10
CA GLY A 199 3.85 -1.72 1.69
C GLY A 199 5.35 -1.51 1.52
N LEU A 200 5.81 -0.26 1.31
CA LEU A 200 7.23 0.08 1.22
C LEU A 200 7.93 0.23 2.59
N MET A 201 7.25 0.03 3.70
CA MET A 201 7.80 -0.14 5.05
C MET A 201 8.78 0.95 5.50
N THR A 202 8.65 2.15 4.98
CA THR A 202 9.50 3.31 5.30
C THR A 202 8.67 4.33 6.08
N PRO A 203 9.24 5.14 6.98
CA PRO A 203 8.46 6.18 7.65
C PRO A 203 7.73 7.10 6.66
N PRO A 204 6.60 7.72 7.07
CA PRO A 204 5.94 8.74 6.24
C PRO A 204 6.91 9.89 5.93
N GLY A 205 6.79 10.46 4.72
CA GLY A 205 7.63 11.60 4.29
C GLY A 205 8.16 11.47 2.86
N LEU A 206 7.99 10.30 2.23
CA LEU A 206 8.22 10.13 0.79
C LEU A 206 6.94 9.69 0.10
N SER A 207 6.76 10.17 -1.12
CA SER A 207 5.75 9.65 -2.05
C SER A 207 6.33 9.51 -3.45
N PHE A 208 5.67 8.68 -4.25
CA PHE A 208 6.21 8.24 -5.53
C PHE A 208 5.14 8.31 -6.60
N VAL A 209 5.57 8.77 -7.78
CA VAL A 209 4.74 8.77 -8.99
C VAL A 209 5.50 8.02 -10.07
N ALA A 210 4.83 7.08 -10.72
CA ALA A 210 5.29 6.46 -11.95
C ALA A 210 4.45 6.99 -13.12
N ALA A 211 5.12 7.42 -14.19
CA ALA A 211 4.52 8.03 -15.38
C ALA A 211 4.85 7.24 -16.65
N GLY A 212 3.83 6.72 -17.30
CA GLY A 212 3.93 6.03 -18.58
C GLY A 212 4.02 7.00 -19.77
N LYS A 213 4.18 6.47 -20.98
CA LYS A 213 4.38 7.28 -22.19
C LYS A 213 3.25 8.27 -22.46
N ARG A 214 1.98 7.88 -22.24
CA ARG A 214 0.83 8.77 -22.48
C ARG A 214 0.79 9.91 -21.46
N ALA A 215 1.11 9.63 -20.19
CA ALA A 215 1.20 10.66 -19.16
C ALA A 215 2.35 11.65 -19.44
N LEU A 216 3.50 11.17 -19.90
CA LEU A 216 4.62 12.02 -20.31
C LEU A 216 4.27 12.89 -21.52
N ALA A 217 3.50 12.38 -22.49
CA ALA A 217 3.01 13.19 -23.60
C ALA A 217 1.98 14.25 -23.14
N ALA A 218 1.08 13.90 -22.22
CA ALA A 218 0.14 14.86 -21.63
C ALA A 218 0.86 15.97 -20.84
N HIS A 219 1.98 15.63 -20.18
CA HIS A 219 2.81 16.59 -19.47
C HIS A 219 3.32 17.75 -20.35
N GLU A 220 3.55 17.51 -21.63
CA GLU A 220 4.06 18.54 -22.55
C GLU A 220 3.09 19.73 -22.68
N THR A 221 1.78 19.49 -22.57
CA THR A 221 0.71 20.48 -22.74
C THR A 221 -0.03 20.85 -21.48
N ALA A 222 0.20 20.13 -20.36
CA ALA A 222 -0.45 20.41 -19.08
C ALA A 222 -0.10 21.82 -18.57
N ASP A 223 -1.10 22.59 -18.11
CA ASP A 223 -0.91 23.97 -17.65
C ASP A 223 -1.01 24.14 -16.12
N LEU A 224 -1.37 23.08 -15.38
CA LEU A 224 -1.41 23.09 -13.91
C LEU A 224 -0.02 22.87 -13.25
N ARG A 225 1.03 22.75 -14.04
CA ARG A 225 2.38 22.51 -13.52
C ARG A 225 2.82 23.59 -12.56
N THR A 226 3.29 23.18 -11.39
CA THR A 226 3.91 24.07 -10.41
C THR A 226 5.34 23.63 -10.17
N PHE A 227 6.24 24.54 -9.89
CA PHE A 227 7.69 24.30 -9.84
C PHE A 227 8.09 23.06 -9.01
N TYR A 228 7.46 22.88 -7.83
CA TYR A 228 7.82 21.78 -6.94
C TYR A 228 7.40 20.40 -7.46
N TRP A 229 6.26 20.30 -8.14
CA TRP A 229 5.73 19.05 -8.66
C TRP A 229 6.21 18.73 -10.08
N ASP A 230 6.67 19.72 -10.85
CA ASP A 230 6.95 19.65 -12.29
C ASP A 230 8.00 18.60 -12.63
N TRP A 231 7.62 17.61 -13.45
CA TRP A 231 8.52 16.55 -13.92
C TRP A 231 9.68 17.11 -14.75
N THR A 232 9.47 18.15 -15.55
CA THR A 232 10.54 18.80 -16.32
C THR A 232 11.62 19.36 -15.39
N GLN A 233 11.27 20.01 -14.28
CA GLN A 233 12.23 20.51 -13.30
C GLN A 233 13.02 19.36 -12.65
N ARG A 234 12.34 18.23 -12.39
CA ARG A 234 12.96 17.04 -11.77
C ARG A 234 13.86 16.26 -12.71
N GLU A 235 13.71 16.42 -14.02
CA GLU A 235 14.62 15.86 -15.05
C GLU A 235 15.89 16.69 -15.26
N GLY A 236 16.04 17.80 -14.56
CA GLY A 236 17.24 18.65 -14.64
C GLY A 236 18.53 17.85 -14.36
N PRO A 237 19.70 18.37 -14.82
CA PRO A 237 20.96 17.60 -14.85
C PRO A 237 21.60 17.39 -13.48
N ARG A 238 21.22 18.17 -12.48
CA ARG A 238 21.81 18.08 -11.13
C ARG A 238 20.98 17.17 -10.23
N HIS A 239 21.66 16.44 -9.34
CA HIS A 239 20.99 15.54 -8.39
C HIS A 239 19.86 16.21 -7.61
N TYR A 240 20.08 17.41 -7.06
CA TYR A 240 19.06 18.11 -6.30
C TYR A 240 17.80 18.46 -7.13
N ASN A 241 17.87 18.48 -8.45
CA ASN A 241 16.69 18.66 -9.29
C ASN A 241 15.67 17.54 -9.06
N LYS A 242 16.12 16.31 -8.77
CA LYS A 242 15.23 15.17 -8.47
C LYS A 242 14.29 15.45 -7.28
N TYR A 243 14.64 16.41 -6.43
CA TYR A 243 13.89 16.79 -5.23
C TYR A 243 13.39 18.26 -5.25
N CYS A 244 13.70 19.02 -6.30
CA CYS A 244 13.51 20.48 -6.37
C CYS A 244 14.12 21.22 -5.18
N GLY A 245 15.23 20.75 -4.68
CA GLY A 245 15.93 21.30 -3.52
C GLY A 245 16.74 20.24 -2.77
N THR A 246 16.92 20.45 -1.47
CA THR A 246 17.66 19.52 -0.61
C THR A 246 16.95 18.17 -0.51
N PRO A 247 17.63 17.05 -0.85
CA PRO A 247 17.05 15.73 -0.74
C PRO A 247 16.82 15.31 0.72
N PRO A 248 15.77 14.53 1.02
CA PRO A 248 15.51 13.99 2.36
C PRO A 248 16.39 12.74 2.62
N GLU A 249 17.68 12.94 2.82
CA GLU A 249 18.72 11.89 2.80
C GLU A 249 18.45 10.70 3.71
N HIS A 250 18.03 10.95 4.96
CA HIS A 250 17.76 9.88 5.92
C HIS A 250 16.60 8.97 5.44
N LEU A 251 15.54 9.57 4.90
CA LEU A 251 14.41 8.82 4.35
C LEU A 251 14.81 8.03 3.10
N LEU A 252 15.74 8.55 2.29
CA LEU A 252 16.25 7.85 1.10
C LEU A 252 17.09 6.64 1.48
N PHE A 253 17.92 6.72 2.52
CA PHE A 253 18.63 5.55 3.05
C PHE A 253 17.66 4.52 3.63
N GLY A 254 16.62 4.96 4.33
CA GLY A 254 15.55 4.07 4.79
C GLY A 254 14.83 3.40 3.62
N LEU A 255 14.46 4.16 2.60
CA LEU A 255 13.83 3.63 1.39
C LEU A 255 14.73 2.60 0.69
N ARG A 256 16.04 2.92 0.52
CA ARG A 256 16.99 1.97 -0.08
C ARG A 256 16.97 0.64 0.64
N LYS A 257 17.09 0.67 1.98
CA LYS A 257 17.09 -0.56 2.78
C LYS A 257 15.74 -1.30 2.70
N ALA A 258 14.62 -0.58 2.69
CA ALA A 258 13.30 -1.19 2.55
C ALA A 258 13.13 -1.90 1.19
N LEU A 259 13.61 -1.27 0.11
CA LEU A 259 13.63 -1.89 -1.23
C LEU A 259 14.53 -3.12 -1.26
N ASP A 260 15.71 -3.08 -0.63
CA ASP A 260 16.60 -4.24 -0.51
C ASP A 260 15.88 -5.42 0.15
N LEU A 261 15.19 -5.20 1.28
CA LEU A 261 14.42 -6.23 1.98
C LEU A 261 13.30 -6.83 1.12
N LEU A 262 12.58 -5.98 0.37
CA LEU A 262 11.53 -6.45 -0.55
C LEU A 262 12.08 -7.32 -1.68
N PHE A 263 13.23 -6.96 -2.24
CA PHE A 263 13.86 -7.75 -3.29
C PHE A 263 14.59 -8.98 -2.78
N GLU A 264 15.09 -8.96 -1.55
CA GLU A 264 15.67 -10.13 -0.87
C GLU A 264 14.60 -11.21 -0.62
N GLU A 265 13.41 -10.82 -0.12
CA GLU A 265 12.26 -11.72 0.00
C GLU A 265 11.73 -12.14 -1.39
N GLY A 266 11.77 -11.23 -2.36
CA GLY A 266 11.19 -11.38 -3.70
C GLY A 266 9.71 -11.01 -3.74
N LEU A 267 9.32 -10.13 -4.69
CA LEU A 267 7.95 -9.60 -4.76
C LEU A 267 6.85 -10.69 -4.79
N PRO A 268 7.00 -11.81 -5.52
CA PRO A 268 6.00 -12.88 -5.48
C PRO A 268 5.81 -13.47 -4.08
N ALA A 269 6.90 -13.66 -3.33
CA ALA A 269 6.84 -14.17 -1.95
C ALA A 269 6.23 -13.13 -1.00
N VAL A 270 6.56 -11.84 -1.18
CA VAL A 270 5.93 -10.73 -0.44
C VAL A 270 4.41 -10.73 -0.66
N PHE A 271 3.94 -10.87 -1.90
CA PHE A 271 2.50 -10.92 -2.21
C PHE A 271 1.82 -12.14 -1.60
N GLU A 272 2.47 -13.29 -1.67
CA GLU A 272 1.93 -14.54 -1.10
C GLU A 272 1.86 -14.47 0.43
N ARG A 273 2.88 -13.92 1.09
CA ARG A 273 2.85 -13.67 2.55
C ARG A 273 1.66 -12.80 2.94
N HIS A 274 1.45 -11.68 2.24
CA HIS A 274 0.31 -10.81 2.50
C HIS A 274 -1.04 -11.52 2.26
N ARG A 275 -1.14 -12.33 1.20
CA ARG A 275 -2.34 -13.11 0.90
C ARG A 275 -2.66 -14.10 2.02
N ILE A 276 -1.65 -14.83 2.51
CA ILE A 276 -1.81 -15.81 3.60
C ILE A 276 -2.22 -15.11 4.90
N LEU A 277 -1.55 -14.00 5.28
CA LEU A 277 -1.88 -13.24 6.48
C LEU A 277 -3.31 -12.67 6.42
N ALA A 278 -3.71 -12.18 5.25
CA ALA A 278 -5.07 -11.71 5.00
C ALA A 278 -6.10 -12.84 5.11
N GLU A 279 -5.80 -14.01 4.54
CA GLU A 279 -6.70 -15.16 4.59
C GLU A 279 -6.86 -15.69 6.02
N ALA A 280 -5.78 -15.78 6.78
CA ALA A 280 -5.84 -16.14 8.20
C ALA A 280 -6.71 -15.16 9.00
N THR A 281 -6.57 -13.85 8.72
CA THR A 281 -7.43 -12.82 9.32
C THR A 281 -8.89 -13.02 8.92
N ARG A 282 -9.19 -13.30 7.66
CA ARG A 282 -10.56 -13.53 7.17
C ARG A 282 -11.19 -14.75 7.81
N ARG A 283 -10.45 -15.85 8.00
CA ARG A 283 -10.94 -17.05 8.68
C ARG A 283 -11.26 -16.78 10.14
N ALA A 284 -10.40 -16.05 10.85
CA ALA A 284 -10.70 -15.63 12.22
C ALA A 284 -11.99 -14.80 12.30
N VAL A 285 -12.11 -13.80 11.40
CA VAL A 285 -13.29 -12.94 11.32
C VAL A 285 -14.55 -13.72 10.98
N ALA A 286 -14.49 -14.71 10.08
CA ALA A 286 -15.65 -15.54 9.74
C ALA A 286 -16.20 -16.28 10.96
N VAL A 287 -15.31 -16.82 11.81
CA VAL A 287 -15.71 -17.45 13.08
C VAL A 287 -16.31 -16.42 14.04
N TRP A 288 -15.68 -15.26 14.24
CA TRP A 288 -16.23 -14.23 15.13
C TRP A 288 -17.59 -13.70 14.66
N ALA A 289 -17.83 -13.64 13.35
CA ALA A 289 -19.08 -13.19 12.76
C ALA A 289 -20.28 -14.11 13.10
N GLU A 290 -20.07 -15.36 13.52
CA GLU A 290 -21.12 -16.27 13.97
C GLU A 290 -21.88 -15.74 15.18
N GLY A 291 -21.31 -14.81 15.97
CA GLY A 291 -21.98 -14.10 17.04
C GLY A 291 -23.02 -13.07 16.58
N GLY A 292 -23.07 -12.76 15.29
CA GLY A 292 -24.14 -11.96 14.65
C GLY A 292 -23.96 -10.44 14.71
N VAL A 293 -22.98 -9.91 15.47
CA VAL A 293 -22.78 -8.46 15.63
C VAL A 293 -21.56 -7.95 14.84
N LEU A 294 -20.66 -8.84 14.43
CA LEU A 294 -19.46 -8.53 13.70
C LEU A 294 -19.59 -9.01 12.25
N SER A 295 -19.22 -8.16 11.30
CA SER A 295 -19.31 -8.51 9.88
C SER A 295 -18.23 -7.85 9.05
N PHE A 296 -17.87 -8.47 7.91
CA PHE A 296 -17.02 -7.83 6.90
C PHE A 296 -17.70 -6.59 6.34
N ASN A 297 -16.95 -5.50 6.20
CA ASN A 297 -17.46 -4.36 5.47
C ASN A 297 -17.64 -4.70 3.98
N VAL A 298 -16.66 -5.37 3.37
CA VAL A 298 -16.71 -5.76 1.95
C VAL A 298 -17.57 -7.01 1.76
N LEU A 299 -18.64 -6.89 0.99
CA LEU A 299 -19.61 -7.98 0.78
C LEU A 299 -19.14 -9.00 -0.26
N VAL A 300 -18.34 -8.57 -1.24
CA VAL A 300 -17.79 -9.42 -2.30
C VAL A 300 -16.47 -10.01 -1.79
N PRO A 301 -16.38 -11.33 -1.52
CA PRO A 301 -15.16 -11.92 -0.94
C PRO A 301 -13.90 -11.69 -1.76
N GLU A 302 -14.00 -11.75 -3.08
CA GLU A 302 -12.91 -11.58 -4.04
C GLU A 302 -12.38 -10.13 -4.07
N ALA A 303 -13.19 -9.16 -3.63
CA ALA A 303 -12.82 -7.76 -3.52
C ALA A 303 -12.27 -7.37 -2.15
N ARG A 304 -11.97 -8.32 -1.26
CA ARG A 304 -11.36 -8.06 0.05
C ARG A 304 -9.84 -7.90 -0.08
N ALA A 305 -9.30 -6.81 0.44
CA ALA A 305 -7.90 -6.46 0.33
C ALA A 305 -6.96 -7.45 1.05
N ASN A 306 -5.75 -7.62 0.50
CA ASN A 306 -4.67 -8.36 1.17
C ASN A 306 -3.81 -7.47 2.10
N SER A 307 -4.12 -6.19 2.21
CA SER A 307 -3.38 -5.24 3.04
C SER A 307 -4.11 -4.83 4.31
N VAL A 308 -5.46 -4.86 4.31
CA VAL A 308 -6.30 -4.44 5.43
C VAL A 308 -7.65 -5.13 5.39
N THR A 309 -8.22 -5.41 6.57
CA THR A 309 -9.59 -5.92 6.73
C THR A 309 -10.39 -4.94 7.58
N THR A 310 -11.47 -4.41 7.04
CA THR A 310 -12.42 -3.52 7.73
C THR A 310 -13.62 -4.32 8.22
N LEU A 311 -13.92 -4.18 9.51
CA LEU A 311 -14.96 -4.92 10.22
C LEU A 311 -15.98 -3.95 10.79
N ARG A 312 -17.25 -4.19 10.49
CA ARG A 312 -18.36 -3.48 11.10
C ARG A 312 -18.73 -4.15 12.43
N LEU A 313 -19.09 -3.34 13.39
CA LEU A 313 -19.52 -3.80 14.72
C LEU A 313 -20.90 -3.21 15.01
N GLU A 314 -21.95 -4.01 14.87
CA GLU A 314 -23.32 -3.55 14.99
C GLU A 314 -23.80 -3.56 16.45
N GLY A 315 -24.38 -2.45 16.91
CA GLY A 315 -24.92 -2.32 18.27
C GLY A 315 -23.88 -2.21 19.38
N HIS A 316 -22.61 -2.14 19.06
CA HIS A 316 -21.51 -1.98 20.02
C HIS A 316 -20.58 -0.85 19.58
N ASP A 317 -19.88 -0.24 20.57
CA ASP A 317 -18.92 0.85 20.33
C ASP A 317 -17.55 0.30 19.89
N PRO A 318 -17.11 0.49 18.63
CA PRO A 318 -15.78 0.09 18.21
C PRO A 318 -14.67 0.77 19.01
N ALA A 319 -14.89 2.01 19.50
CA ALA A 319 -13.89 2.72 20.28
C ALA A 319 -13.57 2.04 21.62
N ALA A 320 -14.54 1.36 22.22
CA ALA A 320 -14.31 0.56 23.43
C ALA A 320 -13.36 -0.62 23.16
N LEU A 321 -13.55 -1.33 22.02
CA LEU A 321 -12.69 -2.42 21.59
C LEU A 321 -11.27 -1.91 21.29
N LEU A 322 -11.16 -0.80 20.57
CA LEU A 322 -9.86 -0.18 20.22
C LEU A 322 -9.10 0.22 21.49
N ARG A 323 -9.75 0.88 22.43
CA ARG A 323 -9.14 1.25 23.73
C ARG A 323 -8.68 0.03 24.52
N TYR A 324 -9.49 -1.03 24.57
CA TYR A 324 -9.07 -2.25 25.30
C TYR A 324 -7.84 -2.90 24.65
N ALA A 325 -7.84 -3.03 23.32
CA ALA A 325 -6.70 -3.59 22.58
C ALA A 325 -5.41 -2.78 22.82
N GLU A 326 -5.49 -1.45 22.80
CA GLU A 326 -4.35 -0.57 22.98
C GLU A 326 -3.91 -0.45 24.45
N GLU A 327 -4.83 -0.01 25.33
CA GLU A 327 -4.46 0.35 26.72
C GLU A 327 -4.24 -0.84 27.62
N VAL A 328 -4.90 -1.96 27.34
CA VAL A 328 -4.79 -3.18 28.18
C VAL A 328 -3.77 -4.15 27.57
N CYS A 329 -3.74 -4.32 26.25
CA CYS A 329 -2.97 -5.37 25.61
C CYS A 329 -1.78 -4.87 24.76
N GLY A 330 -1.69 -3.57 24.42
CA GLY A 330 -0.59 -3.00 23.65
C GLY A 330 -0.65 -3.29 22.15
N VAL A 331 -1.86 -3.47 21.58
CA VAL A 331 -2.08 -3.60 20.14
C VAL A 331 -2.91 -2.43 19.64
N VAL A 332 -2.34 -1.64 18.73
CA VAL A 332 -3.02 -0.49 18.11
C VAL A 332 -3.70 -0.95 16.84
N LEU A 333 -5.02 -0.92 16.83
CA LEU A 333 -5.87 -1.25 15.67
C LEU A 333 -6.31 0.02 14.94
N GLY A 334 -6.70 -0.12 13.67
CA GLY A 334 -7.21 1.00 12.88
C GLY A 334 -8.63 1.41 13.27
N ILE A 335 -8.88 2.71 13.42
CA ILE A 335 -10.23 3.26 13.58
C ILE A 335 -11.02 3.18 12.27
N GLY A 336 -12.34 3.15 12.32
CA GLY A 336 -13.20 3.45 11.16
C GLY A 336 -12.99 4.89 10.70
N ILE A 337 -12.99 5.14 9.40
CA ILE A 337 -12.85 6.48 8.82
C ILE A 337 -13.88 6.73 7.71
N GLY A 338 -14.16 8.00 7.40
CA GLY A 338 -15.22 8.38 6.47
C GLY A 338 -16.58 7.89 6.99
N ASP A 339 -17.38 7.30 6.13
CA ASP A 339 -18.72 6.77 6.47
C ASP A 339 -18.70 5.63 7.51
N LEU A 340 -17.53 5.09 7.80
CA LEU A 340 -17.31 4.01 8.76
C LEU A 340 -16.83 4.51 10.14
N THR A 341 -16.72 5.83 10.33
CA THR A 341 -16.44 6.43 11.64
C THR A 341 -17.46 5.97 12.65
N ASP A 342 -16.99 5.51 13.82
CA ASP A 342 -17.80 4.98 14.93
C ASP A 342 -18.67 3.75 14.59
N LYS A 343 -18.48 3.13 13.41
CA LYS A 343 -19.24 1.95 12.97
C LYS A 343 -18.35 0.74 12.72
N ALA A 344 -17.03 0.95 12.63
CA ALA A 344 -16.09 -0.07 12.21
C ALA A 344 -14.72 0.09 12.86
N PHE A 345 -13.94 -0.97 12.85
CA PHE A 345 -12.51 -0.94 13.09
C PHE A 345 -11.76 -1.70 11.99
N ARG A 346 -10.45 -1.53 11.92
CA ARG A 346 -9.64 -2.11 10.86
C ARG A 346 -8.45 -2.87 11.42
N ILE A 347 -8.18 -4.04 10.85
CA ILE A 347 -6.99 -4.84 11.12
C ILE A 347 -6.10 -4.77 9.88
N ALA A 348 -4.93 -4.14 10.00
CA ALA A 348 -3.96 -4.13 8.93
C ALA A 348 -3.06 -5.36 9.02
N HIS A 349 -2.72 -5.89 7.84
CA HIS A 349 -1.80 -7.00 7.67
C HIS A 349 -0.85 -6.70 6.50
N MET A 350 -0.40 -5.43 6.40
CA MET A 350 0.49 -4.93 5.36
C MET A 350 1.87 -4.52 5.89
N GLY A 351 2.87 -4.61 5.02
CA GLY A 351 4.23 -4.17 5.29
C GLY A 351 5.06 -5.21 6.04
N HIS A 352 5.80 -4.77 7.06
CA HIS A 352 6.68 -5.65 7.83
C HIS A 352 5.91 -6.39 8.92
N VAL A 353 5.10 -7.36 8.51
CA VAL A 353 4.27 -8.19 9.38
C VAL A 353 4.46 -9.67 9.03
N ASN A 354 4.35 -10.54 10.05
CA ASN A 354 4.51 -11.98 9.93
C ASN A 354 3.44 -12.74 10.73
N ALA A 355 3.47 -14.07 10.69
CA ALA A 355 2.49 -14.91 11.36
C ALA A 355 2.42 -14.68 12.89
N PRO A 356 3.53 -14.61 13.68
CA PRO A 356 3.47 -14.30 15.11
C PRO A 356 2.79 -12.95 15.41
N MET A 357 3.09 -11.90 14.64
CA MET A 357 2.47 -10.58 14.82
C MET A 357 0.97 -10.63 14.55
N MET A 358 0.56 -11.35 13.49
CA MET A 358 -0.88 -11.50 13.19
C MET A 358 -1.60 -12.35 14.23
N LEU A 359 -1.05 -13.46 14.68
CA LEU A 359 -1.66 -14.26 15.75
C LEU A 359 -1.79 -13.47 17.04
N GLY A 360 -0.77 -12.67 17.41
CA GLY A 360 -0.83 -11.76 18.55
C GLY A 360 -1.95 -10.72 18.38
N THR A 361 -2.05 -10.11 17.22
CA THR A 361 -3.11 -9.13 16.91
C THR A 361 -4.51 -9.76 16.99
N LEU A 362 -4.71 -10.91 16.33
CA LEU A 362 -6.00 -11.63 16.35
C LEU A 362 -6.36 -12.13 17.76
N GLY A 363 -5.37 -12.60 18.52
CA GLY A 363 -5.54 -13.00 19.92
C GLY A 363 -6.02 -11.84 20.80
N VAL A 364 -5.48 -10.64 20.59
CA VAL A 364 -5.92 -9.44 21.31
C VAL A 364 -7.32 -9.00 20.88
N VAL A 365 -7.66 -9.09 19.60
CA VAL A 365 -9.04 -8.81 19.14
C VAL A 365 -10.03 -9.76 19.80
N GLU A 366 -9.78 -11.08 19.78
CA GLU A 366 -10.66 -12.07 20.43
C GLU A 366 -10.75 -11.88 21.94
N THR A 367 -9.62 -11.53 22.61
CA THR A 367 -9.59 -11.17 24.02
C THR A 367 -10.46 -9.94 24.31
N SER A 368 -10.37 -8.90 23.47
CA SER A 368 -11.14 -7.67 23.61
C SER A 368 -12.64 -7.93 23.44
N LEU A 369 -13.03 -8.73 22.44
CA LEU A 369 -14.43 -9.14 22.22
C LEU A 369 -14.98 -9.87 23.47
N ALA A 370 -14.21 -10.82 23.99
CA ALA A 370 -14.59 -11.59 25.19
C ALA A 370 -14.69 -10.71 26.44
N ALA A 371 -13.70 -9.86 26.69
CA ALA A 371 -13.63 -9.00 27.88
C ALA A 371 -14.76 -7.95 27.93
N LEU A 372 -15.16 -7.46 26.75
CA LEU A 372 -16.23 -6.47 26.61
C LEU A 372 -17.62 -7.10 26.48
N GLY A 373 -17.72 -8.45 26.55
CA GLY A 373 -19.00 -9.16 26.41
C GLY A 373 -19.64 -8.99 25.02
N ILE A 374 -18.83 -8.70 23.99
CA ILE A 374 -19.32 -8.57 22.61
C ILE A 374 -19.59 -9.98 22.06
N PRO A 375 -20.81 -10.29 21.60
CA PRO A 375 -21.15 -11.60 21.05
C PRO A 375 -20.25 -11.94 19.85
N HIS A 376 -19.58 -13.10 19.91
CA HIS A 376 -18.72 -13.60 18.83
C HIS A 376 -18.59 -15.12 18.89
N GLY A 377 -18.35 -15.77 17.74
CA GLY A 377 -17.95 -17.17 17.67
C GLY A 377 -16.56 -17.37 18.29
N LYS A 378 -16.37 -18.48 18.97
CA LYS A 378 -15.09 -18.82 19.64
C LYS A 378 -14.16 -19.60 18.73
N GLY A 379 -12.87 -19.37 18.84
CA GLY A 379 -11.85 -20.11 18.08
C GLY A 379 -11.40 -19.42 16.79
N GLY A 380 -11.60 -18.12 16.67
CA GLY A 380 -11.13 -17.36 15.52
C GLY A 380 -9.61 -17.43 15.39
N VAL A 381 -8.88 -17.35 16.49
CA VAL A 381 -7.41 -17.52 16.50
C VAL A 381 -7.01 -18.93 16.04
N GLN A 382 -7.76 -19.98 16.44
CA GLN A 382 -7.50 -21.33 15.97
C GLN A 382 -7.71 -21.45 14.47
N ALA A 383 -8.76 -20.84 13.91
CA ALA A 383 -9.00 -20.83 12.46
C ALA A 383 -7.87 -20.13 11.68
N ALA A 384 -7.24 -19.12 12.27
CA ALA A 384 -6.04 -18.49 11.67
C ALA A 384 -4.82 -19.43 11.73
N ILE A 385 -4.61 -20.15 12.84
CA ILE A 385 -3.55 -21.17 12.97
C ILE A 385 -3.73 -22.26 11.91
N ASP A 386 -4.95 -22.78 11.76
CA ASP A 386 -5.27 -23.81 10.78
C ASP A 386 -4.96 -23.33 9.35
N CYS A 387 -5.28 -22.06 9.05
CA CYS A 387 -4.91 -21.43 7.77
C CYS A 387 -3.41 -21.43 7.53
N PHE A 388 -2.61 -21.09 8.53
CA PHE A 388 -1.16 -21.09 8.40
C PHE A 388 -0.60 -22.50 8.18
N VAL A 389 -1.11 -23.50 8.92
CA VAL A 389 -0.71 -24.91 8.75
C VAL A 389 -1.01 -25.39 7.33
N GLU A 390 -2.19 -25.07 6.79
CA GLU A 390 -2.58 -25.45 5.42
C GLU A 390 -1.76 -24.72 4.34
N SER A 391 -1.28 -23.50 4.63
CA SER A 391 -0.58 -22.66 3.65
C SER A 391 0.93 -22.92 3.58
N VAL A 392 1.52 -23.55 4.61
CA VAL A 392 2.95 -23.88 4.63
C VAL A 392 3.12 -25.32 4.13
N PRO A 393 3.78 -25.56 2.98
CA PRO A 393 4.08 -26.91 2.54
C PRO A 393 4.91 -27.65 3.61
N ASP A 394 4.57 -28.92 3.86
CA ASP A 394 5.33 -29.79 4.78
C ASP A 394 6.84 -29.73 4.46
N SER A 395 7.59 -28.99 5.26
CA SER A 395 9.05 -28.97 5.19
C SER A 395 9.69 -30.19 5.85
N GLY A 396 8.87 -31.18 6.24
CA GLY A 396 9.30 -32.34 7.01
C GLY A 396 8.73 -33.68 6.51
N GLY A 397 9.06 -34.11 5.29
CA GLY A 397 8.67 -35.46 4.95
C GLY A 397 8.92 -35.92 3.52
N LYS A 398 10.16 -35.82 3.03
CA LYS A 398 10.69 -36.68 1.93
C LYS A 398 12.21 -36.47 1.80
N ASP A 399 13.00 -37.04 2.69
CA ASP A 399 14.36 -37.46 2.41
C ASP A 399 14.79 -38.56 3.42
N SER A 400 14.07 -39.70 3.36
CA SER A 400 14.56 -40.94 3.92
C SER A 400 14.68 -41.98 2.80
N ALA A 401 15.47 -41.70 1.76
CA ALA A 401 16.04 -42.67 0.88
C ALA A 401 17.13 -42.06 0.01
N GLY A 402 18.38 -42.30 0.33
CA GLY A 402 19.52 -42.01 -0.57
C GLY A 402 20.62 -41.19 0.11
N GLY A 403 21.56 -41.89 0.75
CA GLY A 403 22.77 -41.32 1.36
C GLY A 403 23.64 -40.59 0.32
N GLY A 404 24.21 -39.49 0.77
CA GLY A 404 25.20 -38.70 0.02
C GLY A 404 25.44 -37.39 0.75
N SER A 405 26.31 -37.45 1.77
CA SER A 405 26.85 -36.25 2.42
C SER A 405 27.67 -35.43 1.43
N PRO A 406 27.49 -34.13 1.34
CA PRO A 406 28.61 -33.24 1.04
C PRO A 406 28.95 -32.44 2.27
N ALA A 407 30.02 -32.87 2.91
CA ALA A 407 30.76 -32.08 3.88
C ALA A 407 31.46 -30.88 3.18
N ALA A 408 31.45 -29.77 3.88
CA ALA A 408 32.42 -28.69 3.86
C ALA A 408 32.55 -27.80 2.61
N ALA A 409 32.10 -26.54 2.78
CA ALA A 409 32.90 -25.37 2.39
C ALA A 409 32.49 -24.17 3.26
N ARG A 410 32.93 -24.14 4.50
CA ARG A 410 33.13 -22.89 5.24
C ARG A 410 34.44 -22.28 4.75
N ALA A 411 34.40 -21.30 3.89
CA ALA A 411 35.54 -20.47 3.60
C ALA A 411 35.89 -19.61 4.83
N ALA A 412 37.07 -19.80 5.34
CA ALA A 412 37.67 -19.00 6.41
C ALA A 412 38.00 -17.60 5.87
N ALA A 413 37.59 -16.57 6.61
CA ALA A 413 38.06 -15.21 6.39
C ALA A 413 39.56 -15.11 6.77
N PRO A 414 40.36 -14.30 6.03
CA PRO A 414 41.76 -14.13 6.34
C PRO A 414 41.96 -13.26 7.58
N ALA A 415 42.82 -13.70 8.48
CA ALA A 415 43.29 -12.95 9.64
C ALA A 415 44.01 -11.67 9.20
N VAL A 416 43.62 -10.54 9.73
CA VAL A 416 44.32 -9.27 9.62
C VAL A 416 45.46 -9.27 10.64
N ASN A 417 46.72 -9.27 10.17
CA ASN A 417 47.89 -9.07 10.97
C ASN A 417 47.95 -7.61 11.46
N ALA A 418 48.10 -7.44 12.75
CA ALA A 418 48.49 -6.17 13.37
C ALA A 418 49.96 -5.85 13.04
N PRO A 419 50.32 -4.58 12.73
CA PRO A 419 51.71 -4.17 12.70
C PRO A 419 52.19 -3.86 14.15
N GLY A 420 53.28 -4.47 14.54
CA GLY A 420 54.04 -4.08 15.72
C GLY A 420 54.96 -2.90 15.40
N GLU A 421 55.22 -2.14 16.49
CA GLU A 421 56.09 -0.98 16.69
C GLU A 421 55.62 0.38 16.18
#